data_e1869cd52b5ba5ca5202212ec1cb22e7
#
_entry.id   e1869cd52b5ba5ca5202212ec1cb22e7
#
_cell.length_a   1.000
_cell.length_b   1.000
_cell.length_c   1.000
_cell.angle_alpha   90.00
_cell.angle_beta   90.00
_cell.angle_gamma   90.00
#
_symmetry.space_group_name_H-M   'P 1'
#
loop_
_entity.id
_entity.type
_entity.pdbx_description
1 polymer ?
#
loop_
_entity_poly.entity_id
_entity_poly.type
_entity_poly.pdbx_seq_one_letter_code
_entity_poly.pdbx_strand_id
1 'polypeptide(L)'
;MRLQTSLPLAKANDIIAEALRFGRAANLLPLTVVALDAGGKLVAMQSEDGSGLVRFEIAFGKAYGALGMGISSRLIRDRLSNRPAFQNAIAVASEGQFIPVPGGVLIEDDQGVTLGAVGISGDTSDKDEYCAIEAIKTAGYAPEPAEPNPDWRTSSLSDHYPAST
;
A
#
# COMPACT_ATOMS: atom_id res chain seq x y z
N MET A 1 -12.29 17.56 24.99
CA MET A 1 -11.92 17.88 23.59
C MET A 1 -12.01 16.58 22.78
N ARG A 2 -12.71 16.59 21.65
CA ARG A 2 -12.75 15.44 20.71
C ARG A 2 -12.01 15.84 19.43
N LEU A 3 -10.99 15.06 19.07
CA LEU A 3 -10.31 15.22 17.79
C LEU A 3 -11.11 14.47 16.70
N GLN A 4 -11.07 14.98 15.48
CA GLN A 4 -11.68 14.30 14.34
C GLN A 4 -10.82 13.07 13.98
N THR A 5 -11.50 11.96 13.74
CA THR A 5 -10.89 10.70 13.29
C THR A 5 -11.37 10.41 11.87
N SER A 6 -10.48 10.39 10.91
CA SER A 6 -10.81 10.05 9.53
C SER A 6 -10.85 8.53 9.31
N LEU A 7 -9.93 7.78 9.91
CA LEU A 7 -9.87 6.32 9.87
C LEU A 7 -9.90 5.75 11.30
N PRO A 8 -11.02 5.15 11.76
CA PRO A 8 -11.09 4.54 13.08
C PRO A 8 -10.14 3.35 13.22
N LEU A 9 -9.53 3.18 14.41
CA LEU A 9 -8.61 2.08 14.70
C LEU A 9 -9.21 0.70 14.41
N ALA A 10 -10.49 0.48 14.76
CA ALA A 10 -11.16 -0.78 14.49
C ALA A 10 -11.17 -1.10 12.99
N LYS A 11 -11.46 -0.10 12.15
CA LYS A 11 -11.47 -0.26 10.69
C LYS A 11 -10.07 -0.45 10.10
N ALA A 12 -9.07 0.25 10.63
CA ALA A 12 -7.68 0.02 10.26
C ALA A 12 -7.24 -1.42 10.54
N ASN A 13 -7.61 -1.95 11.73
CA ASN A 13 -7.32 -3.33 12.09
C ASN A 13 -8.07 -4.35 11.23
N ASP A 14 -9.35 -4.10 10.90
CA ASP A 14 -10.13 -4.95 9.98
C ASP A 14 -9.43 -5.03 8.61
N ILE A 15 -9.03 -3.90 8.05
CA ILE A 15 -8.33 -3.83 6.75
C ILE A 15 -7.00 -4.60 6.82
N ILE A 16 -6.20 -4.41 7.88
CA ILE A 16 -4.92 -5.10 8.03
C ILE A 16 -5.12 -6.62 8.12
N ALA A 17 -6.07 -7.08 8.92
CA ALA A 17 -6.37 -8.50 9.07
C ALA A 17 -6.80 -9.13 7.73
N GLU A 18 -7.66 -8.44 6.96
CA GLU A 18 -8.08 -8.90 5.65
C GLU A 18 -6.92 -8.91 4.63
N ALA A 19 -6.05 -7.90 4.64
CA ALA A 19 -4.89 -7.87 3.75
C ALA A 19 -3.96 -9.07 4.00
N LEU A 20 -3.67 -9.40 5.25
CA LEU A 20 -2.88 -10.57 5.60
C LEU A 20 -3.60 -11.87 5.22
N ARG A 21 -4.92 -11.95 5.41
CA ARG A 21 -5.73 -13.11 4.98
C ARG A 21 -5.64 -13.33 3.47
N PHE A 22 -5.78 -12.27 2.66
CA PHE A 22 -5.62 -12.36 1.21
C PHE A 22 -4.21 -12.78 0.80
N GLY A 23 -3.17 -12.25 1.48
CA GLY A 23 -1.79 -12.65 1.26
C GLY A 23 -1.57 -14.15 1.51
N ARG A 24 -2.10 -14.68 2.61
CA ARG A 24 -2.00 -16.13 2.92
C ARG A 24 -2.80 -16.98 1.94
N ALA A 25 -4.00 -16.55 1.55
CA ALA A 25 -4.82 -17.26 0.57
C ALA A 25 -4.16 -17.32 -0.82
N ALA A 26 -3.39 -16.31 -1.19
CA ALA A 26 -2.63 -16.25 -2.45
C ALA A 26 -1.22 -16.86 -2.35
N ASN A 27 -0.83 -17.39 -1.18
CA ASN A 27 0.48 -17.97 -0.90
C ASN A 27 1.66 -17.00 -1.19
N LEU A 28 1.49 -15.74 -0.79
CA LEU A 28 2.52 -14.71 -0.97
C LEU A 28 3.64 -14.82 0.07
N LEU A 29 4.74 -14.14 -0.17
CA LEU A 29 5.79 -13.93 0.84
C LEU A 29 5.21 -13.16 2.05
N PRO A 30 5.87 -13.22 3.23
CA PRO A 30 5.41 -12.51 4.42
C PRO A 30 5.25 -11.01 4.19
N LEU A 31 4.11 -10.46 4.59
CA LEU A 31 3.72 -9.08 4.36
C LEU A 31 3.91 -8.20 5.59
N THR A 32 4.22 -6.94 5.36
CA THR A 32 4.04 -5.84 6.32
C THR A 32 2.95 -4.93 5.79
N VAL A 33 1.94 -4.65 6.60
CA VAL A 33 0.77 -3.83 6.27
C VAL A 33 0.72 -2.63 7.20
N VAL A 34 0.56 -1.44 6.64
CA VAL A 34 0.47 -0.16 7.34
C VAL A 34 -0.85 0.52 6.97
N ALA A 35 -1.57 1.04 7.96
CA ALA A 35 -2.74 1.89 7.75
C ALA A 35 -2.51 3.29 8.32
N LEU A 36 -2.67 4.30 7.47
CA LEU A 36 -2.51 5.71 7.82
C LEU A 36 -3.88 6.42 7.77
N ASP A 37 -4.08 7.42 8.64
CA ASP A 37 -5.23 8.33 8.54
C ASP A 37 -5.05 9.36 7.41
N ALA A 38 -6.06 10.20 7.15
CA ALA A 38 -6.01 11.23 6.11
C ALA A 38 -4.91 12.28 6.33
N GLY A 39 -4.38 12.42 7.53
CA GLY A 39 -3.26 13.28 7.88
C GLY A 39 -1.88 12.62 7.71
N GLY A 40 -1.83 11.37 7.22
CA GLY A 40 -0.59 10.61 7.07
C GLY A 40 -0.04 10.04 8.38
N LYS A 41 -0.85 10.04 9.45
CA LYS A 41 -0.45 9.47 10.74
C LYS A 41 -0.69 7.97 10.78
N LEU A 42 0.26 7.22 11.36
CA LEU A 42 0.12 5.79 11.59
C LEU A 42 -1.04 5.53 12.56
N VAL A 43 -2.04 4.76 12.11
CA VAL A 43 -3.16 4.28 12.92
C VAL A 43 -2.88 2.88 13.45
N ALA A 44 -2.46 1.96 12.56
CA ALA A 44 -2.12 0.59 12.91
C ALA A 44 -1.13 -0.01 11.90
N MET A 45 -0.38 -1.04 12.33
CA MET A 45 0.46 -1.83 11.46
C MET A 45 0.60 -3.26 11.98
N GLN A 46 0.84 -4.19 11.08
CA GLN A 46 1.25 -5.56 11.41
C GLN A 46 2.31 -6.04 10.42
N SER A 47 3.29 -6.76 10.93
CA SER A 47 4.32 -7.44 10.15
C SER A 47 4.21 -8.94 10.42
N GLU A 48 4.12 -9.76 9.38
CA GLU A 48 4.16 -11.20 9.53
C GLU A 48 5.56 -11.68 9.90
N ASP A 49 5.64 -12.82 10.59
CA ASP A 49 6.90 -13.47 10.88
C ASP A 49 7.69 -13.73 9.60
N GLY A 50 8.96 -13.35 9.59
CA GLY A 50 9.83 -13.48 8.43
C GLY A 50 9.75 -12.31 7.43
N SER A 51 8.91 -11.30 7.66
CA SER A 51 8.92 -10.08 6.88
C SER A 51 10.23 -9.32 7.05
N GLY A 52 10.80 -8.82 5.94
CA GLY A 52 12.11 -8.16 5.94
C GLY A 52 12.16 -6.85 6.70
N LEU A 53 13.33 -6.48 7.20
CA LEU A 53 13.56 -5.33 8.09
C LEU A 53 13.04 -3.99 7.52
N VAL A 54 13.22 -3.72 6.22
CA VAL A 54 12.82 -2.45 5.59
C VAL A 54 11.40 -2.44 5.05
N ARG A 55 10.61 -3.52 5.29
CA ARG A 55 9.26 -3.61 4.74
C ARG A 55 8.30 -2.58 5.34
N PHE A 56 8.53 -2.18 6.60
CA PHE A 56 7.75 -1.11 7.21
C PHE A 56 7.94 0.22 6.47
N GLU A 57 9.18 0.63 6.25
CA GLU A 57 9.50 1.90 5.57
C GLU A 57 8.96 1.92 4.15
N ILE A 58 9.03 0.78 3.44
CA ILE A 58 8.48 0.67 2.08
C ILE A 58 6.94 0.76 2.11
N ALA A 59 6.28 0.00 2.98
CA ALA A 59 4.82 0.03 3.12
C ALA A 59 4.33 1.43 3.53
N PHE A 60 4.98 2.04 4.52
CA PHE A 60 4.69 3.39 4.96
C PHE A 60 4.86 4.40 3.81
N GLY A 61 5.98 4.35 3.09
CA GLY A 61 6.28 5.26 1.99
C GLY A 61 5.32 5.13 0.81
N LYS A 62 4.79 3.93 0.54
CA LYS A 62 3.73 3.71 -0.46
C LYS A 62 2.43 4.41 -0.04
N ALA A 63 1.97 4.21 1.20
CA ALA A 63 0.76 4.83 1.72
C ALA A 63 0.90 6.35 1.88
N TYR A 64 2.01 6.81 2.46
CA TYR A 64 2.30 8.23 2.67
C TYR A 64 2.41 8.98 1.35
N GLY A 65 3.11 8.41 0.37
CA GLY A 65 3.20 8.97 -0.97
C GLY A 65 1.84 9.08 -1.66
N ALA A 66 0.97 8.06 -1.52
CA ALA A 66 -0.38 8.08 -2.06
C ALA A 66 -1.20 9.22 -1.47
N LEU A 67 -1.21 9.39 -0.14
CA LEU A 67 -1.88 10.50 0.54
C LEU A 67 -1.29 11.86 0.12
N GLY A 68 0.03 11.98 0.11
CA GLY A 68 0.72 13.22 -0.23
C GLY A 68 0.47 13.72 -1.64
N MET A 69 0.22 12.80 -2.58
CA MET A 69 -0.08 13.11 -3.98
C MET A 69 -1.58 13.06 -4.31
N GLY A 70 -2.41 12.54 -3.40
CA GLY A 70 -3.86 12.39 -3.59
C GLY A 70 -4.24 11.36 -4.66
N ILE A 71 -3.36 10.39 -4.93
CA ILE A 71 -3.54 9.31 -5.92
C ILE A 71 -2.77 8.07 -5.48
N SER A 72 -3.19 6.88 -5.94
CA SER A 72 -2.48 5.64 -5.62
C SER A 72 -1.00 5.66 -6.01
N SER A 73 -0.19 4.89 -5.29
CA SER A 73 1.24 4.80 -5.59
C SER A 73 1.53 4.17 -6.97
N ARG A 74 0.63 3.34 -7.51
CA ARG A 74 0.67 2.87 -8.91
C ARG A 74 0.56 4.04 -9.90
N LEU A 75 -0.44 4.89 -9.72
CA LEU A 75 -0.65 6.03 -10.61
C LEU A 75 0.49 7.06 -10.50
N ILE A 76 1.08 7.21 -9.31
CA ILE A 76 2.29 8.01 -9.14
C ILE A 76 3.44 7.44 -9.96
N ARG A 77 3.70 6.12 -9.88
CA ARG A 77 4.71 5.44 -10.70
C ARG A 77 4.52 5.75 -12.19
N ASP A 78 3.29 5.58 -12.66
CA ASP A 78 2.97 5.73 -14.09
C ASP A 78 3.16 7.18 -14.56
N ARG A 79 2.69 8.15 -13.78
CA ARG A 79 2.84 9.59 -14.10
C ARG A 79 4.28 10.09 -14.04
N LEU A 80 5.10 9.49 -13.19
CA LEU A 80 6.48 9.91 -12.97
C LEU A 80 7.52 9.04 -13.69
N SER A 81 7.10 8.03 -14.44
CA SER A 81 7.99 7.06 -15.10
C SER A 81 9.11 7.70 -15.94
N ASN A 82 8.83 8.83 -16.60
CA ASN A 82 9.79 9.59 -17.41
C ASN A 82 10.31 10.86 -16.71
N ARG A 83 10.18 10.96 -15.39
CA ARG A 83 10.55 12.15 -14.60
C ARG A 83 11.43 11.81 -13.40
N PRO A 84 12.59 11.14 -13.57
CA PRO A 84 13.43 10.67 -12.47
C PRO A 84 13.95 11.80 -11.59
N ALA A 85 14.28 12.95 -12.16
CA ALA A 85 14.71 14.12 -11.39
C ALA A 85 13.62 14.64 -10.44
N PHE A 86 12.36 14.61 -10.88
CA PHE A 86 11.23 15.01 -10.05
C PHE A 86 10.93 13.97 -8.96
N GLN A 87 11.02 12.67 -9.28
CA GLN A 87 10.89 11.60 -8.26
C GLN A 87 11.93 11.78 -7.15
N ASN A 88 13.19 12.03 -7.50
CA ASN A 88 14.25 12.29 -6.53
C ASN A 88 13.97 13.53 -5.68
N ALA A 89 13.49 14.61 -6.29
CA ALA A 89 13.14 15.84 -5.57
C ALA A 89 12.01 15.61 -4.55
N ILE A 90 10.96 14.85 -4.92
CA ILE A 90 9.87 14.50 -4.00
C ILE A 90 10.38 13.60 -2.88
N ALA A 91 11.23 12.63 -3.17
CA ALA A 91 11.80 11.74 -2.16
C ALA A 91 12.59 12.56 -1.10
N VAL A 92 13.35 13.55 -1.52
CA VAL A 92 14.06 14.47 -0.60
C VAL A 92 13.06 15.35 0.17
N ALA A 93 12.09 15.95 -0.52
CA ALA A 93 11.11 16.86 0.10
C ALA A 93 10.21 16.14 1.12
N SER A 94 9.99 14.84 0.96
CA SER A 94 9.23 14.00 1.89
C SER A 94 10.11 13.29 2.94
N GLU A 95 11.37 13.68 3.07
CA GLU A 95 12.32 13.06 4.01
C GLU A 95 12.47 11.53 3.79
N GLY A 96 12.41 11.08 2.52
CA GLY A 96 12.49 9.69 2.15
C GLY A 96 11.17 8.90 2.28
N GLN A 97 10.10 9.53 2.74
CA GLN A 97 8.79 8.89 2.95
C GLN A 97 7.95 8.83 1.67
N PHE A 98 8.56 8.46 0.56
CA PHE A 98 7.91 8.44 -0.75
C PHE A 98 8.42 7.26 -1.57
N ILE A 99 7.56 6.26 -1.76
CA ILE A 99 7.87 5.04 -2.53
C ILE A 99 6.86 4.90 -3.68
N PRO A 100 7.19 5.33 -4.91
CA PRO A 100 6.27 5.39 -6.04
C PRO A 100 6.19 4.03 -6.78
N VAL A 101 5.77 2.99 -6.10
CA VAL A 101 5.48 1.67 -6.68
C VAL A 101 4.17 1.13 -6.13
N PRO A 102 3.44 0.24 -6.85
CA PRO A 102 2.12 -0.24 -6.42
C PRO A 102 2.12 -0.82 -5.00
N GLY A 103 0.97 -0.75 -4.34
CA GLY A 103 0.77 -1.23 -2.97
C GLY A 103 0.46 -0.13 -1.95
N GLY A 104 0.44 1.15 -2.37
CA GLY A 104 -0.14 2.25 -1.61
C GLY A 104 -1.50 2.60 -2.22
N VAL A 105 -2.58 2.33 -1.49
CA VAL A 105 -3.97 2.41 -1.94
C VAL A 105 -4.74 3.36 -1.03
N LEU A 106 -5.43 4.35 -1.61
CA LEU A 106 -6.28 5.25 -0.83
C LEU A 106 -7.55 4.53 -0.36
N ILE A 107 -8.01 4.89 0.83
CA ILE A 107 -9.27 4.44 1.42
C ILE A 107 -10.26 5.58 1.27
N GLU A 108 -11.34 5.38 0.54
CA GLU A 108 -12.35 6.39 0.29
C GLU A 108 -13.72 5.96 0.85
N ASP A 109 -14.52 6.94 1.26
CA ASP A 109 -15.93 6.70 1.60
C ASP A 109 -16.81 6.63 0.34
N ASP A 110 -18.11 6.49 0.55
CA ASP A 110 -19.13 6.43 -0.51
C ASP A 110 -19.31 7.76 -1.29
N GLN A 111 -18.73 8.84 -0.80
CA GLN A 111 -18.73 10.16 -1.44
C GLN A 111 -17.40 10.47 -2.14
N GLY A 112 -16.44 9.54 -2.12
CA GLY A 112 -15.10 9.73 -2.68
C GLY A 112 -14.18 10.62 -1.83
N VAL A 113 -14.48 10.74 -0.53
CA VAL A 113 -13.60 11.47 0.40
C VAL A 113 -12.56 10.51 0.94
N THR A 114 -11.28 10.86 0.81
CA THR A 114 -10.16 10.07 1.31
C THR A 114 -10.12 10.09 2.84
N LEU A 115 -10.25 8.92 3.44
CA LEU A 115 -10.22 8.69 4.90
C LEU A 115 -8.81 8.32 5.40
N GLY A 116 -7.97 7.81 4.51
CA GLY A 116 -6.63 7.34 4.82
C GLY A 116 -6.02 6.57 3.67
N ALA A 117 -4.97 5.81 3.95
CA ALA A 117 -4.36 4.90 2.97
C ALA A 117 -3.82 3.63 3.63
N VAL A 118 -3.76 2.57 2.85
CA VAL A 118 -3.05 1.32 3.19
C VAL A 118 -1.79 1.24 2.36
N GLY A 119 -0.69 0.83 2.99
CA GLY A 119 0.54 0.47 2.31
C GLY A 119 0.93 -0.96 2.65
N ILE A 120 1.34 -1.72 1.65
CA ILE A 120 1.79 -3.11 1.82
C ILE A 120 3.15 -3.31 1.14
N SER A 121 3.98 -4.09 1.80
CA SER A 121 5.26 -4.54 1.26
C SER A 121 5.59 -5.95 1.73
N GLY A 122 5.97 -6.82 0.81
CA GLY A 122 6.37 -8.19 1.12
C GLY A 122 6.69 -9.03 -0.11
N ASP A 123 5.81 -9.07 -1.08
CA ASP A 123 5.98 -9.77 -2.36
C ASP A 123 6.20 -8.75 -3.49
N THR A 124 5.80 -9.05 -4.73
CA THR A 124 5.83 -8.07 -5.82
C THR A 124 4.86 -6.93 -5.53
N SER A 125 5.15 -5.75 -6.06
CA SER A 125 4.31 -4.58 -5.83
C SER A 125 2.86 -4.76 -6.30
N ASP A 126 2.63 -5.51 -7.38
CA ASP A 126 1.28 -5.80 -7.89
C ASP A 126 0.50 -6.73 -6.95
N LYS A 127 1.17 -7.70 -6.32
CA LYS A 127 0.58 -8.59 -5.31
C LYS A 127 0.30 -7.86 -4.01
N ASP A 128 1.21 -6.97 -3.58
CA ASP A 128 1.01 -6.09 -2.43
C ASP A 128 -0.25 -5.25 -2.64
N GLU A 129 -0.39 -4.63 -3.82
CA GLU A 129 -1.55 -3.80 -4.18
C GLU A 129 -2.86 -4.59 -4.23
N TYR A 130 -2.84 -5.81 -4.79
CA TYR A 130 -4.00 -6.71 -4.78
C TYR A 130 -4.53 -6.91 -3.36
N CYS A 131 -3.65 -7.22 -2.41
CA CYS A 131 -4.05 -7.43 -1.02
C CYS A 131 -4.66 -6.17 -0.39
N ALA A 132 -4.10 -4.99 -0.68
CA ALA A 132 -4.61 -3.72 -0.18
C ALA A 132 -6.01 -3.40 -0.72
N ILE A 133 -6.21 -3.56 -2.03
CA ILE A 133 -7.48 -3.29 -2.70
C ILE A 133 -8.59 -4.20 -2.16
N GLU A 134 -8.35 -5.51 -2.13
CA GLU A 134 -9.36 -6.47 -1.68
C GLU A 134 -9.69 -6.32 -0.19
N ALA A 135 -8.70 -5.98 0.63
CA ALA A 135 -8.91 -5.71 2.05
C ALA A 135 -9.79 -4.48 2.29
N ILE A 136 -9.55 -3.39 1.55
CA ILE A 136 -10.35 -2.15 1.66
C ILE A 136 -11.79 -2.42 1.25
N LYS A 137 -12.01 -3.14 0.12
CA LYS A 137 -13.35 -3.56 -0.33
C LYS A 137 -14.07 -4.39 0.73
N THR A 138 -13.39 -5.38 1.30
CA THR A 138 -13.96 -6.26 2.33
C THR A 138 -14.34 -5.49 3.61
N ALA A 139 -13.58 -4.45 3.96
CA ALA A 139 -13.91 -3.58 5.08
C ALA A 139 -15.06 -2.59 4.81
N GLY A 140 -15.61 -2.58 3.58
CA GLY A 140 -16.77 -1.78 3.19
C GLY A 140 -16.42 -0.36 2.72
N TYR A 141 -15.19 -0.14 2.26
CA TYR A 141 -14.73 1.13 1.68
C TYR A 141 -14.40 1.00 0.18
N ALA A 142 -14.28 2.14 -0.48
CA ALA A 142 -13.81 2.20 -1.86
C ALA A 142 -12.28 2.35 -1.89
N PRO A 143 -11.55 1.47 -2.60
CA PRO A 143 -10.11 1.65 -2.83
C PRO A 143 -9.86 2.53 -4.05
N GLU A 144 -8.84 3.39 -4.01
CA GLU A 144 -8.24 3.98 -5.20
C GLU A 144 -6.79 3.47 -5.32
N PRO A 145 -6.47 2.67 -6.35
CA PRO A 145 -7.29 2.31 -7.51
C PRO A 145 -8.38 1.27 -7.17
N ALA A 146 -9.48 1.29 -7.92
CA ALA A 146 -10.64 0.43 -7.67
C ALA A 146 -10.36 -1.05 -7.92
N GLU A 147 -9.47 -1.37 -8.87
CA GLU A 147 -9.15 -2.74 -9.25
C GLU A 147 -7.65 -2.98 -9.29
N PRO A 148 -7.19 -4.19 -8.91
CA PRO A 148 -5.79 -4.56 -9.03
C PRO A 148 -5.37 -4.67 -10.51
N ASN A 149 -4.05 -4.67 -10.75
CA ASN A 149 -3.52 -5.06 -12.05
C ASN A 149 -4.05 -6.46 -12.41
N PRO A 150 -4.70 -6.67 -13.58
CA PRO A 150 -5.23 -7.98 -13.95
C PRO A 150 -4.18 -9.09 -13.99
N ASP A 151 -2.93 -8.73 -14.24
CA ASP A 151 -1.80 -9.66 -14.32
C ASP A 151 -1.04 -9.85 -12.99
N TRP A 152 -1.57 -9.35 -11.88
CA TRP A 152 -0.87 -9.38 -10.59
C TRP A 152 -0.38 -10.78 -10.16
N ARG A 153 -1.13 -11.85 -10.53
CA ARG A 153 -0.79 -13.23 -10.16
C ARG A 153 0.49 -13.72 -10.81
N THR A 154 0.79 -13.25 -12.03
CA THR A 154 1.94 -13.68 -12.82
C THR A 154 3.20 -12.85 -12.52
N SER A 155 3.07 -11.76 -11.76
CA SER A 155 4.23 -10.97 -11.36
C SER A 155 5.18 -11.77 -10.47
N SER A 156 6.49 -11.69 -10.71
CA SER A 156 7.52 -12.46 -10.02
C SER A 156 8.70 -11.57 -9.64
N LEU A 157 9.30 -11.84 -8.46
CA LEU A 157 10.55 -11.20 -8.02
C LEU A 157 11.77 -11.85 -8.67
N SER A 158 11.62 -13.00 -9.28
CA SER A 158 12.72 -13.86 -9.76
C SER A 158 12.73 -14.05 -11.27
N ASP A 159 12.25 -13.07 -12.05
CA ASP A 159 12.15 -13.16 -13.52
C ASP A 159 13.48 -13.48 -14.23
N HIS A 160 14.60 -13.47 -13.51
CA HIS A 160 15.93 -13.69 -14.06
C HIS A 160 16.76 -14.75 -13.33
N TYR A 161 16.19 -15.50 -12.39
CA TYR A 161 16.88 -16.63 -11.80
C TYR A 161 16.56 -17.90 -12.60
N PRO A 162 17.52 -18.48 -13.35
CA PRO A 162 17.31 -19.79 -13.95
C PRO A 162 17.01 -20.78 -12.83
N ALA A 163 15.97 -21.59 -13.02
CA ALA A 163 15.69 -22.68 -12.10
C ALA A 163 16.99 -23.47 -11.88
N SER A 164 17.42 -23.59 -10.64
CA SER A 164 18.58 -24.43 -10.28
C SER A 164 18.26 -25.85 -10.72
N THR A 165 18.99 -26.31 -11.71
CA THR A 165 19.03 -27.71 -12.18
C THR A 165 19.51 -28.64 -11.08
#